data_3061c3d1bc820dbbeb7ba2043aafe4f3
#
_entry.id   3061c3d1bc820dbbeb7ba2043aafe4f3
#
_cell.length_a   1.000
_cell.length_b   1.000
_cell.length_c   1.000
_cell.angle_alpha   90.00
_cell.angle_beta   90.00
_cell.angle_gamma   90.00
#
_symmetry.space_group_name_H-M   'P 1'
#
loop_
_entity.id
_entity.type
_entity.pdbx_description
1 polymer ?
#
loop_
_entity_poly.entity_id
_entity_poly.type
_entity_poly.pdbx_seq_one_letter_code
_entity_poly.pdbx_strand_id
1 'polypeptide(L)'
;MTKNCGYMGKVMLLDLSTMKAEEYPWTDRDRELYLGGKAMASKILFDNLTGKEDPLGPENLIVIATGPLTGTGAPSSNRFDISSLSPLTGITSSSNCGGNFGNYLKKAGYDAVILRGKCAEPTWIEISEDEILFHSAQALMGMHTTQTQETIQAELNERAGKKLTCGILAIGPAGEHLVRYVSVISGERAAGRAGMGAVFGSKNIKAMVTRGNKQVKVYDQEGL
;
A
#
# COMPACT_ATOMS: atom_id res chain seq x y z
N MET A 1 -7.55 -29.07 -7.10
CA MET A 1 -8.25 -27.79 -7.25
C MET A 1 -7.31 -26.67 -6.89
N THR A 2 -7.16 -25.69 -7.74
CA THR A 2 -6.24 -24.56 -7.54
C THR A 2 -6.88 -23.53 -6.61
N LYS A 3 -6.86 -23.80 -5.30
CA LYS A 3 -7.49 -22.97 -4.25
C LYS A 3 -7.04 -21.50 -4.18
N ASN A 4 -5.98 -21.10 -4.90
CA ASN A 4 -5.34 -19.77 -4.73
C ASN A 4 -5.19 -18.98 -6.04
N CYS A 5 -6.04 -19.19 -7.05
CA CYS A 5 -6.03 -18.34 -8.23
C CYS A 5 -6.45 -16.91 -7.88
N GLY A 6 -5.76 -15.93 -8.44
CA GLY A 6 -5.96 -14.53 -8.13
C GLY A 6 -5.22 -14.02 -6.88
N TYR A 7 -4.54 -14.89 -6.12
CA TYR A 7 -3.84 -14.53 -4.89
C TYR A 7 -2.35 -14.90 -4.95
N MET A 8 -1.53 -14.11 -4.26
CA MET A 8 -0.11 -14.39 -4.01
C MET A 8 0.07 -15.17 -2.69
N GLY A 9 -0.92 -15.14 -1.82
CA GLY A 9 -0.99 -15.90 -0.58
C GLY A 9 -0.37 -15.22 0.64
N LYS A 10 0.24 -14.04 0.50
CA LYS A 10 0.93 -13.35 1.60
C LYS A 10 0.33 -11.98 1.89
N VAL A 11 0.15 -11.70 3.17
CA VAL A 11 -0.16 -10.38 3.74
C VAL A 11 0.98 -10.01 4.68
N MET A 12 1.53 -8.81 4.55
CA MET A 12 2.66 -8.36 5.36
C MET A 12 2.25 -7.30 6.35
N LEU A 13 2.69 -7.43 7.59
CA LEU A 13 2.66 -6.38 8.60
C LEU A 13 4.04 -5.73 8.68
N LEU A 14 4.07 -4.42 8.48
CA LEU A 14 5.24 -3.57 8.62
C LEU A 14 5.12 -2.78 9.92
N ASP A 15 5.95 -3.11 10.89
CA ASP A 15 6.08 -2.33 12.12
C ASP A 15 7.06 -1.18 11.87
N LEU A 16 6.51 0.01 11.71
CA LEU A 16 7.26 1.23 11.35
C LEU A 16 8.17 1.72 12.50
N SER A 17 7.81 1.41 13.75
CA SER A 17 8.59 1.83 14.91
C SER A 17 9.87 1.03 15.05
N THR A 18 9.84 -0.24 14.62
CA THR A 18 11.00 -1.15 14.66
C THR A 18 11.62 -1.38 13.28
N MET A 19 11.02 -0.86 12.21
CA MET A 19 11.40 -1.07 10.81
C MET A 19 11.51 -2.57 10.45
N LYS A 20 10.58 -3.38 10.96
CA LYS A 20 10.51 -4.82 10.71
C LYS A 20 9.28 -5.19 9.91
N ALA A 21 9.42 -6.24 9.12
CA ALA A 21 8.34 -6.84 8.35
C ALA A 21 8.10 -8.28 8.83
N GLU A 22 6.85 -8.65 9.06
CA GLU A 22 6.44 -9.99 9.41
C GLU A 22 5.20 -10.41 8.62
N GLU A 23 5.00 -11.71 8.43
CA GLU A 23 3.81 -12.21 7.74
C GLU A 23 2.61 -12.14 8.69
N TYR A 24 1.55 -11.45 8.24
CA TYR A 24 0.28 -11.36 8.95
C TYR A 24 -0.56 -12.63 8.66
N PRO A 25 -1.13 -13.28 9.69
CA PRO A 25 -1.92 -14.49 9.50
C PRO A 25 -3.22 -14.18 8.74
N TRP A 26 -3.27 -14.60 7.47
CA TRP A 26 -4.43 -14.50 6.60
C TRP A 26 -4.75 -15.86 6.00
N THR A 27 -5.79 -16.51 6.50
CA THR A 27 -6.11 -17.89 6.18
C THR A 27 -6.87 -18.04 4.87
N ASP A 28 -7.00 -19.27 4.36
CA ASP A 28 -7.85 -19.58 3.20
C ASP A 28 -9.33 -19.26 3.50
N ARG A 29 -9.76 -19.45 4.76
CA ARG A 29 -11.12 -19.08 5.19
C ARG A 29 -11.35 -17.57 5.13
N ASP A 30 -10.35 -16.78 5.50
CA ASP A 30 -10.44 -15.31 5.40
C ASP A 30 -10.53 -14.87 3.93
N ARG A 31 -9.77 -15.51 3.02
CA ARG A 31 -9.88 -15.26 1.57
C ARG A 31 -11.26 -15.57 1.02
N GLU A 32 -11.86 -16.70 1.43
CA GLU A 32 -13.21 -17.06 1.02
C GLU A 32 -14.27 -16.06 1.48
N LEU A 33 -14.13 -15.54 2.72
CA LEU A 33 -15.11 -14.63 3.33
C LEU A 33 -14.96 -13.19 2.87
N TYR A 34 -13.72 -12.71 2.77
CA TYR A 34 -13.41 -11.29 2.59
C TYR A 34 -12.79 -10.96 1.23
N LEU A 35 -12.53 -11.96 0.39
CA LEU A 35 -12.00 -11.84 -0.96
C LEU A 35 -10.70 -11.02 -1.05
N GLY A 36 -10.75 -9.70 -0.90
CA GLY A 36 -9.61 -8.79 -1.02
C GLY A 36 -10.05 -7.33 -0.97
N GLY A 37 -9.12 -6.43 -1.26
CA GLY A 37 -9.39 -4.98 -1.31
C GLY A 37 -10.04 -4.46 -0.03
N LYS A 38 -11.10 -3.69 -0.18
CA LYS A 38 -11.81 -3.05 0.94
C LYS A 38 -12.32 -4.05 1.98
N ALA A 39 -12.86 -5.19 1.58
CA ALA A 39 -13.42 -6.17 2.53
C ALA A 39 -12.32 -6.80 3.40
N MET A 40 -11.21 -7.21 2.79
CA MET A 40 -10.01 -7.66 3.50
C MET A 40 -9.49 -6.59 4.47
N ALA A 41 -9.33 -5.36 3.99
CA ALA A 41 -8.85 -4.26 4.80
C ALA A 41 -9.79 -3.95 5.98
N SER A 42 -11.10 -3.98 5.76
CA SER A 42 -12.10 -3.75 6.82
C SER A 42 -12.03 -4.83 7.90
N LYS A 43 -11.83 -6.10 7.52
CA LYS A 43 -11.66 -7.19 8.49
C LYS A 43 -10.38 -7.01 9.31
N ILE A 44 -9.26 -6.69 8.67
CA ILE A 44 -7.99 -6.45 9.35
C ILE A 44 -8.12 -5.28 10.35
N LEU A 45 -8.73 -4.16 9.92
CA LEU A 45 -8.96 -3.03 10.81
C LEU A 45 -9.87 -3.39 11.99
N PHE A 46 -10.96 -4.13 11.74
CA PHE A 46 -11.91 -4.55 12.76
C PHE A 46 -11.26 -5.45 13.82
N ASP A 47 -10.35 -6.35 13.41
CA ASP A 47 -9.68 -7.27 14.33
C ASP A 47 -8.59 -6.59 15.19
N ASN A 48 -8.06 -5.46 14.72
CA ASN A 48 -6.86 -4.86 15.33
C ASN A 48 -7.10 -3.47 15.95
N LEU A 49 -8.25 -2.86 15.70
CA LEU A 49 -8.60 -1.54 16.24
C LEU A 49 -9.84 -1.62 17.13
N THR A 50 -9.88 -0.79 18.15
CA THR A 50 -11.03 -0.64 19.05
C THR A 50 -12.00 0.44 18.58
N GLY A 51 -11.57 1.26 17.61
CA GLY A 51 -12.30 2.44 17.12
C GLY A 51 -12.15 3.68 18.00
N LYS A 52 -11.28 3.63 19.02
CA LYS A 52 -10.99 4.76 19.93
C LYS A 52 -9.61 5.38 19.68
N GLU A 53 -8.85 4.79 18.78
CA GLU A 53 -7.53 5.28 18.42
C GLU A 53 -7.60 6.68 17.78
N ASP A 54 -6.59 7.52 18.05
CA ASP A 54 -6.42 8.75 17.29
C ASP A 54 -6.12 8.39 15.83
N PRO A 55 -6.92 8.85 14.84
CA PRO A 55 -6.65 8.58 13.43
C PRO A 55 -5.26 9.01 12.94
N LEU A 56 -4.63 9.98 13.59
CA LEU A 56 -3.25 10.43 13.31
C LEU A 56 -2.23 9.84 14.29
N GLY A 57 -2.68 9.01 15.24
CA GLY A 57 -1.81 8.33 16.20
C GLY A 57 -1.07 7.13 15.60
N PRO A 58 0.00 6.67 16.27
CA PRO A 58 0.77 5.50 15.85
C PRO A 58 -0.06 4.20 15.91
N GLU A 59 -1.07 4.13 16.78
CA GLU A 59 -1.94 2.96 16.96
C GLU A 59 -2.89 2.72 15.79
N ASN A 60 -3.24 3.77 15.04
CA ASN A 60 -4.02 3.61 13.83
C ASN A 60 -3.24 2.79 12.79
N LEU A 61 -3.94 1.97 12.03
CA LEU A 61 -3.37 1.14 10.96
C LEU A 61 -3.65 1.75 9.58
N ILE A 62 -2.73 1.54 8.66
CA ILE A 62 -3.00 1.67 7.22
C ILE A 62 -2.98 0.27 6.63
N VAL A 63 -4.03 -0.12 5.93
CA VAL A 63 -4.10 -1.37 5.18
C VAL A 63 -4.21 -1.05 3.70
N ILE A 64 -3.23 -1.52 2.91
CA ILE A 64 -3.23 -1.41 1.45
C ILE A 64 -3.47 -2.80 0.91
N ALA A 65 -4.63 -3.02 0.29
CA ALA A 65 -5.05 -4.35 -0.14
C ALA A 65 -5.48 -4.37 -1.62
N THR A 66 -5.14 -5.46 -2.29
CA THR A 66 -5.52 -5.74 -3.69
C THR A 66 -6.67 -6.73 -3.77
N GLY A 67 -7.37 -6.73 -4.89
CA GLY A 67 -8.39 -7.74 -5.18
C GLY A 67 -7.83 -8.97 -5.92
N PRO A 68 -8.63 -10.04 -6.06
CA PRO A 68 -8.18 -11.26 -6.74
C PRO A 68 -7.93 -11.08 -8.25
N LEU A 69 -8.53 -10.08 -8.89
CA LEU A 69 -8.32 -9.78 -10.31
C LEU A 69 -7.12 -8.87 -10.56
N THR A 70 -6.57 -8.23 -9.52
CA THR A 70 -5.39 -7.34 -9.66
C THR A 70 -4.19 -8.14 -10.14
N GLY A 71 -3.55 -7.70 -11.23
CA GLY A 71 -2.36 -8.35 -11.80
C GLY A 71 -2.63 -9.58 -12.68
N THR A 72 -3.89 -9.95 -12.92
CA THR A 72 -4.26 -11.12 -13.74
C THR A 72 -4.28 -10.84 -15.25
N GLY A 73 -4.35 -9.58 -15.66
CA GLY A 73 -4.59 -9.17 -17.05
C GLY A 73 -6.05 -8.80 -17.33
N ALA A 74 -6.97 -9.06 -16.39
CA ALA A 74 -8.37 -8.66 -16.55
C ALA A 74 -8.50 -7.15 -16.82
N PRO A 75 -9.34 -6.68 -17.73
CA PRO A 75 -9.51 -5.28 -18.05
C PRO A 75 -9.87 -4.44 -16.82
N SER A 76 -9.21 -3.29 -16.64
CA SER A 76 -9.48 -2.31 -15.55
C SER A 76 -9.33 -2.85 -14.12
N SER A 77 -8.68 -3.98 -13.93
CA SER A 77 -8.57 -4.70 -12.64
C SER A 77 -7.41 -4.25 -11.75
N ASN A 78 -6.45 -3.49 -12.27
CA ASN A 78 -5.28 -3.01 -11.51
C ASN A 78 -5.67 -1.92 -10.50
N ARG A 79 -6.48 -2.32 -9.51
CA ARG A 79 -6.94 -1.45 -8.44
C ARG A 79 -6.53 -1.99 -7.08
N PHE A 80 -6.39 -1.07 -6.14
CA PHE A 80 -6.12 -1.36 -4.75
C PHE A 80 -6.88 -0.37 -3.85
N ASP A 81 -7.06 -0.74 -2.61
CA ASP A 81 -7.69 0.08 -1.59
C ASP A 81 -6.69 0.46 -0.51
N ILE A 82 -6.73 1.70 -0.05
CA ILE A 82 -6.06 2.19 1.15
C ILE A 82 -7.14 2.42 2.19
N SER A 83 -7.08 1.70 3.30
CA SER A 83 -8.08 1.75 4.37
C SER A 83 -7.43 2.04 5.72
N SER A 84 -8.10 2.84 6.55
CA SER A 84 -7.63 3.29 7.86
C SER A 84 -8.78 3.93 8.65
N LEU A 85 -8.57 4.31 9.91
CA LEU A 85 -9.38 5.34 10.55
C LEU A 85 -9.11 6.68 9.87
N SER A 86 -10.17 7.36 9.43
CA SER A 86 -10.08 8.62 8.72
C SER A 86 -9.87 9.78 9.68
N PRO A 87 -8.85 10.63 9.50
CA PRO A 87 -8.68 11.84 10.30
C PRO A 87 -9.76 12.90 10.04
N LEU A 88 -10.52 12.74 8.93
CA LEU A 88 -11.61 13.64 8.58
C LEU A 88 -12.91 13.26 9.29
N THR A 89 -13.20 11.95 9.43
CA THR A 89 -14.52 11.48 9.90
C THR A 89 -14.47 10.73 11.23
N GLY A 90 -13.28 10.29 11.68
CA GLY A 90 -13.10 9.50 12.89
C GLY A 90 -13.57 8.04 12.79
N ILE A 91 -14.02 7.60 11.61
CA ILE A 91 -14.48 6.22 11.39
C ILE A 91 -13.60 5.50 10.38
N THR A 92 -13.71 4.17 10.29
CA THR A 92 -13.05 3.38 9.26
C THR A 92 -13.50 3.82 7.88
N SER A 93 -12.55 4.05 7.01
CA SER A 93 -12.79 4.52 5.66
C SER A 93 -11.82 3.87 4.68
N SER A 94 -12.23 3.79 3.42
CA SER A 94 -11.46 3.20 2.33
C SER A 94 -11.40 4.15 1.14
N SER A 95 -10.23 4.23 0.52
CA SER A 95 -10.02 5.00 -0.70
C SER A 95 -9.44 4.12 -1.79
N ASN A 96 -10.23 3.89 -2.84
CA ASN A 96 -9.83 3.06 -3.97
C ASN A 96 -8.98 3.85 -4.96
N CYS A 97 -7.89 3.25 -5.44
CA CYS A 97 -6.99 3.85 -6.40
C CYS A 97 -6.67 2.89 -7.55
N GLY A 98 -6.44 3.44 -8.73
CA GLY A 98 -5.87 2.73 -9.87
C GLY A 98 -4.36 2.95 -9.97
N GLY A 99 -3.79 2.58 -11.10
CA GLY A 99 -2.36 2.73 -11.38
C GLY A 99 -1.58 1.44 -11.12
N ASN A 100 -0.26 1.57 -11.08
CA ASN A 100 0.63 0.40 -11.10
C ASN A 100 0.93 -0.19 -9.73
N PHE A 101 0.71 0.55 -8.64
CA PHE A 101 1.12 0.10 -7.30
C PHE A 101 0.54 -1.27 -6.93
N GLY A 102 -0.78 -1.46 -7.07
CA GLY A 102 -1.44 -2.74 -6.76
C GLY A 102 -0.94 -3.89 -7.63
N ASN A 103 -0.71 -3.64 -8.92
CA ASN A 103 -0.16 -4.64 -9.83
C ASN A 103 1.24 -5.09 -9.39
N TYR A 104 2.13 -4.13 -9.08
CA TYR A 104 3.48 -4.46 -8.63
C TYR A 104 3.53 -5.01 -7.21
N LEU A 105 2.55 -4.69 -6.35
CA LEU A 105 2.39 -5.35 -5.05
C LEU A 105 2.14 -6.86 -5.23
N LYS A 106 1.24 -7.23 -6.16
CA LYS A 106 1.03 -8.63 -6.55
C LYS A 106 2.32 -9.25 -7.12
N LYS A 107 2.98 -8.55 -8.03
CA LYS A 107 4.24 -9.03 -8.63
C LYS A 107 5.37 -9.15 -7.62
N ALA A 108 5.37 -8.39 -6.55
CA ALA A 108 6.26 -8.57 -5.41
C ALA A 108 5.90 -9.79 -4.55
N GLY A 109 4.71 -10.35 -4.73
CA GLY A 109 4.29 -11.56 -4.04
C GLY A 109 3.31 -11.34 -2.88
N TYR A 110 2.68 -10.17 -2.81
CA TYR A 110 1.81 -9.81 -1.69
C TYR A 110 0.40 -9.44 -2.13
N ASP A 111 -0.59 -9.86 -1.34
CA ASP A 111 -1.99 -9.49 -1.53
C ASP A 111 -2.36 -8.20 -0.81
N ALA A 112 -1.71 -7.95 0.32
CA ALA A 112 -1.86 -6.72 1.10
C ALA A 112 -0.63 -6.41 1.95
N VAL A 113 -0.55 -5.14 2.37
CA VAL A 113 0.45 -4.62 3.32
C VAL A 113 -0.28 -3.83 4.40
N ILE A 114 0.10 -4.06 5.65
CA ILE A 114 -0.41 -3.37 6.85
C ILE A 114 0.73 -2.54 7.41
N LEU A 115 0.50 -1.27 7.68
CA LEU A 115 1.46 -0.37 8.33
C LEU A 115 0.97 -0.09 9.75
N ARG A 116 1.79 -0.42 10.75
CA ARG A 116 1.56 -0.15 12.18
C ARG A 116 2.69 0.70 12.74
N GLY A 117 2.39 1.50 13.75
CA GLY A 117 3.39 2.35 14.40
C GLY A 117 3.70 3.62 13.61
N LYS A 118 4.88 4.18 13.83
CA LYS A 118 5.38 5.40 13.21
C LYS A 118 6.89 5.33 13.05
N CYS A 119 7.43 5.71 11.89
CA CYS A 119 8.86 5.87 11.71
C CYS A 119 9.38 7.05 12.54
N ALA A 120 10.60 6.93 13.10
CA ALA A 120 11.26 7.99 13.85
C ALA A 120 11.52 9.20 12.93
N GLU A 121 11.92 8.94 11.69
CA GLU A 121 12.30 9.94 10.68
C GLU A 121 11.48 9.77 9.40
N PRO A 122 11.40 10.80 8.55
CA PRO A 122 10.79 10.69 7.23
C PRO A 122 11.37 9.52 6.42
N THR A 123 10.49 8.65 5.97
CA THR A 123 10.86 7.36 5.38
C THR A 123 10.09 7.11 4.09
N TRP A 124 10.73 6.46 3.12
CA TRP A 124 10.04 5.79 2.04
C TRP A 124 10.33 4.28 2.07
N ILE A 125 9.35 3.46 1.68
CA ILE A 125 9.40 2.01 1.82
C ILE A 125 9.47 1.37 0.43
N GLU A 126 10.45 0.51 0.21
CA GLU A 126 10.58 -0.29 -1.01
C GLU A 126 10.18 -1.74 -0.72
N ILE A 127 9.20 -2.25 -1.46
CA ILE A 127 8.68 -3.61 -1.37
C ILE A 127 9.03 -4.36 -2.64
N SER A 128 9.85 -5.38 -2.53
CA SER A 128 10.27 -6.23 -3.65
C SER A 128 9.90 -7.70 -3.40
N GLU A 129 10.28 -8.57 -4.33
CA GLU A 129 10.07 -10.03 -4.21
C GLU A 129 10.88 -10.65 -3.07
N ASP A 130 12.04 -10.08 -2.79
CA ASP A 130 13.04 -10.65 -1.92
C ASP A 130 13.10 -9.96 -0.56
N GLU A 131 12.79 -8.66 -0.53
CA GLU A 131 13.00 -7.84 0.66
C GLU A 131 12.05 -6.64 0.74
N ILE A 132 11.90 -6.14 1.95
CA ILE A 132 11.22 -4.87 2.25
C ILE A 132 12.25 -3.98 2.93
N LEU A 133 12.55 -2.83 2.31
CA LEU A 133 13.57 -1.90 2.75
C LEU A 133 12.95 -0.56 3.16
N PHE A 134 13.54 0.04 4.18
CA PHE A 134 13.18 1.37 4.67
C PHE A 134 14.33 2.33 4.35
N HIS A 135 14.02 3.38 3.61
CA HIS A 135 14.98 4.38 3.16
C HIS A 135 14.66 5.74 3.76
N SER A 136 15.69 6.56 4.00
CA SER A 136 15.47 7.94 4.40
C SER A 136 14.75 8.72 3.29
N ALA A 137 13.69 9.43 3.67
CA ALA A 137 12.99 10.36 2.78
C ALA A 137 13.31 11.82 3.06
N GLN A 138 14.35 12.11 3.86
CA GLN A 138 14.68 13.47 4.26
C GLN A 138 14.88 14.42 3.06
N ALA A 139 15.56 13.93 2.02
CA ALA A 139 15.77 14.70 0.78
C ALA A 139 14.50 14.89 -0.07
N LEU A 140 13.44 14.13 0.21
CA LEU A 140 12.16 14.19 -0.52
C LEU A 140 11.14 15.09 0.17
N MET A 141 11.42 15.55 1.40
CA MET A 141 10.48 16.38 2.15
C MET A 141 10.29 17.74 1.46
N GLY A 142 9.04 18.21 1.45
CA GLY A 142 8.63 19.41 0.73
C GLY A 142 8.40 19.23 -0.78
N MET A 143 8.83 18.11 -1.36
CA MET A 143 8.58 17.84 -2.79
C MET A 143 7.12 17.52 -3.06
N HIS A 144 6.60 18.00 -4.19
CA HIS A 144 5.30 17.57 -4.71
C HIS A 144 5.33 16.08 -5.12
N THR A 145 4.15 15.47 -5.20
CA THR A 145 4.00 14.04 -5.46
C THR A 145 4.66 13.57 -6.76
N THR A 146 4.59 14.36 -7.83
CA THR A 146 5.25 14.05 -9.11
C THR A 146 6.76 14.04 -8.95
N GLN A 147 7.35 15.08 -8.37
CA GLN A 147 8.79 15.16 -8.12
C GLN A 147 9.28 14.01 -7.23
N THR A 148 8.52 13.71 -6.15
CA THR A 148 8.84 12.58 -5.28
C THR A 148 8.92 11.26 -6.05
N GLN A 149 7.91 10.98 -6.90
CA GLN A 149 7.86 9.75 -7.70
C GLN A 149 9.00 9.70 -8.72
N GLU A 150 9.30 10.79 -9.40
CA GLU A 150 10.37 10.90 -10.39
C GLU A 150 11.74 10.71 -9.75
N THR A 151 11.98 11.34 -8.59
CA THR A 151 13.25 11.22 -7.86
C THR A 151 13.49 9.79 -7.40
N ILE A 152 12.48 9.14 -6.80
CA ILE A 152 12.57 7.73 -6.39
C ILE A 152 12.79 6.82 -7.61
N GLN A 153 12.07 7.05 -8.71
CA GLN A 153 12.23 6.27 -9.93
C GLN A 153 13.66 6.41 -10.51
N ALA A 154 14.23 7.60 -10.48
CA ALA A 154 15.60 7.85 -10.93
C ALA A 154 16.62 7.11 -10.05
N GLU A 155 16.48 7.20 -8.73
CA GLU A 155 17.32 6.47 -7.76
C GLU A 155 17.27 4.95 -7.98
N LEU A 156 16.06 4.39 -8.16
CA LEU A 156 15.89 2.96 -8.43
C LEU A 156 16.56 2.54 -9.74
N ASN A 157 16.44 3.34 -10.79
CA ASN A 157 17.06 3.07 -12.09
C ASN A 157 18.59 3.13 -12.01
N GLU A 158 19.13 4.11 -11.29
CA GLU A 158 20.58 4.26 -11.08
C GLU A 158 21.15 3.06 -10.32
N ARG A 159 20.53 2.69 -9.17
CA ARG A 159 20.93 1.51 -8.39
C ARG A 159 20.89 0.22 -9.20
N ALA A 160 19.94 0.09 -10.09
CA ALA A 160 19.79 -1.11 -10.93
C ALA A 160 20.64 -1.09 -12.21
N GLY A 161 21.22 0.04 -12.59
CA GLY A 161 21.92 0.22 -13.86
C GLY A 161 21.03 0.07 -15.10
N LYS A 162 19.71 0.12 -14.92
CA LYS A 162 18.70 -0.02 -15.99
C LYS A 162 17.38 0.59 -15.59
N LYS A 163 16.50 0.86 -16.58
CA LYS A 163 15.12 1.30 -16.31
C LYS A 163 14.33 0.18 -15.64
N LEU A 164 13.84 0.43 -14.43
CA LEU A 164 12.96 -0.45 -13.69
C LEU A 164 11.49 0.00 -13.88
N THR A 165 10.61 -0.98 -13.87
CA THR A 165 9.17 -0.75 -13.79
C THR A 165 8.69 -1.02 -12.36
N CYS A 166 7.95 -0.08 -11.79
CA CYS A 166 7.44 -0.17 -10.43
C CYS A 166 6.10 0.57 -10.28
N GLY A 167 5.48 0.42 -9.14
CA GLY A 167 4.36 1.25 -8.70
C GLY A 167 4.80 2.11 -7.53
N ILE A 168 4.48 3.41 -7.55
CA ILE A 168 4.86 4.33 -6.49
C ILE A 168 3.61 4.98 -5.92
N LEU A 169 3.54 5.05 -4.58
CA LEU A 169 2.63 5.89 -3.81
C LEU A 169 3.42 7.04 -3.20
N ALA A 170 2.88 8.25 -3.23
CA ALA A 170 3.51 9.41 -2.60
C ALA A 170 2.48 10.35 -1.99
N ILE A 171 2.89 11.05 -0.92
CA ILE A 171 2.21 12.23 -0.41
C ILE A 171 3.01 13.49 -0.74
N GLY A 172 2.30 14.60 -0.91
CA GLY A 172 2.91 15.93 -1.06
C GLY A 172 2.98 16.69 0.28
N PRO A 173 3.39 17.97 0.24
CA PRO A 173 3.49 18.83 1.45
C PRO A 173 2.22 18.87 2.30
N ALA A 174 1.04 18.85 1.67
CA ALA A 174 -0.23 18.80 2.40
C ALA A 174 -0.36 17.56 3.31
N GLY A 175 0.18 16.40 2.87
CA GLY A 175 0.23 15.18 3.68
C GLY A 175 1.25 15.30 4.82
N GLU A 176 2.41 15.87 4.55
CA GLU A 176 3.45 16.15 5.54
C GLU A 176 2.91 17.07 6.65
N HIS A 177 2.07 18.05 6.28
CA HIS A 177 1.41 18.98 7.20
C HIS A 177 0.05 18.48 7.72
N LEU A 178 -0.26 17.21 7.55
CA LEU A 178 -1.43 16.53 8.12
C LEU A 178 -2.79 17.15 7.74
N VAL A 179 -2.91 17.70 6.54
CA VAL A 179 -4.19 18.21 6.03
C VAL A 179 -5.19 17.05 5.94
N ARG A 180 -6.27 17.12 6.71
CA ARG A 180 -7.16 15.98 7.03
C ARG A 180 -7.90 15.35 5.86
N TYR A 181 -7.92 15.99 4.69
CA TYR A 181 -8.57 15.46 3.47
C TYR A 181 -7.59 15.18 2.32
N VAL A 182 -6.28 15.21 2.60
CA VAL A 182 -5.26 15.04 1.57
C VAL A 182 -5.21 13.61 1.03
N SER A 183 -4.93 13.51 -0.28
CA SER A 183 -4.85 12.26 -1.02
C SER A 183 -3.47 11.60 -0.92
N VAL A 184 -3.42 10.29 -1.21
CA VAL A 184 -2.20 9.58 -1.63
C VAL A 184 -2.23 9.43 -3.14
N ILE A 185 -1.11 9.71 -3.81
CA ILE A 185 -1.02 9.73 -5.28
C ILE A 185 -0.22 8.53 -5.78
N SER A 186 -0.71 7.89 -6.85
CA SER A 186 -0.05 6.79 -7.56
C SER A 186 0.00 7.11 -9.06
N GLY A 187 1.16 7.52 -9.58
CA GLY A 187 1.25 8.10 -10.91
C GLY A 187 0.37 9.34 -11.01
N GLU A 188 -0.58 9.32 -11.93
CA GLU A 188 -1.62 10.37 -12.11
C GLU A 188 -2.96 10.02 -11.41
N ARG A 189 -3.01 8.95 -10.61
CA ARG A 189 -4.21 8.49 -9.92
C ARG A 189 -4.15 8.87 -8.45
N ALA A 190 -5.32 9.03 -7.85
CA ALA A 190 -5.44 9.44 -6.46
C ALA A 190 -6.28 8.44 -5.64
N ALA A 191 -5.77 8.06 -4.48
CA ALA A 191 -6.59 7.62 -3.35
C ALA A 191 -7.10 8.89 -2.66
N GLY A 192 -8.16 9.47 -3.21
CA GLY A 192 -8.55 10.87 -2.99
C GLY A 192 -9.56 11.09 -1.87
N ARG A 193 -9.96 10.07 -1.12
CA ARG A 193 -10.98 10.17 -0.08
C ARG A 193 -10.43 9.87 1.31
N ALA A 194 -11.16 10.31 2.32
CA ALA A 194 -10.94 9.99 3.73
C ALA A 194 -9.62 10.45 4.36
N GLY A 195 -8.82 11.27 3.66
CA GLY A 195 -7.60 11.86 4.23
C GLY A 195 -6.46 10.87 4.45
N MET A 196 -6.36 9.82 3.64
CA MET A 196 -5.33 8.79 3.80
C MET A 196 -3.90 9.35 3.73
N GLY A 197 -3.67 10.44 2.97
CA GLY A 197 -2.37 11.09 2.92
C GLY A 197 -1.93 11.72 4.24
N ALA A 198 -2.87 12.19 5.07
CA ALA A 198 -2.53 12.68 6.41
C ALA A 198 -2.14 11.53 7.35
N VAL A 199 -2.77 10.35 7.20
CA VAL A 199 -2.37 9.16 7.97
C VAL A 199 -0.97 8.69 7.56
N PHE A 200 -0.62 8.74 6.26
CA PHE A 200 0.76 8.51 5.81
C PHE A 200 1.73 9.49 6.45
N GLY A 201 1.43 10.79 6.39
CA GLY A 201 2.25 11.85 6.98
C GLY A 201 2.43 11.70 8.48
N SER A 202 1.37 11.36 9.23
CA SER A 202 1.43 11.16 10.68
C SER A 202 2.35 10.01 11.08
N LYS A 203 2.55 9.04 10.18
CA LYS A 203 3.47 7.90 10.36
C LYS A 203 4.88 8.16 9.82
N ASN A 204 5.18 9.39 9.38
CA ASN A 204 6.42 9.78 8.72
C ASN A 204 6.70 9.01 7.41
N ILE A 205 5.66 8.56 6.69
CA ILE A 205 5.80 7.89 5.40
C ILE A 205 5.59 8.90 4.28
N LYS A 206 6.66 9.18 3.53
CA LYS A 206 6.64 10.06 2.35
C LYS A 206 6.17 9.34 1.11
N ALA A 207 6.63 8.09 0.92
CA ALA A 207 6.33 7.29 -0.26
C ALA A 207 6.43 5.79 0.02
N MET A 208 5.80 5.00 -0.86
CA MET A 208 5.99 3.54 -0.92
C MET A 208 6.19 3.12 -2.38
N VAL A 209 7.06 2.14 -2.59
CA VAL A 209 7.35 1.56 -3.89
C VAL A 209 7.06 0.07 -3.86
N THR A 210 6.49 -0.44 -4.93
CA THR A 210 6.32 -1.87 -5.17
C THR A 210 6.95 -2.26 -6.49
N ARG A 211 7.73 -3.33 -6.52
CA ARG A 211 8.35 -3.89 -7.74
C ARG A 211 8.48 -5.40 -7.66
N GLY A 212 8.38 -6.07 -8.79
CA GLY A 212 8.52 -7.51 -8.87
C GLY A 212 8.11 -8.03 -10.25
N ASN A 213 8.31 -9.34 -10.45
CA ASN A 213 8.04 -10.03 -11.71
C ASN A 213 7.20 -11.31 -11.55
N LYS A 214 6.77 -11.62 -10.30
CA LYS A 214 5.91 -12.78 -10.06
C LYS A 214 4.60 -12.65 -10.83
N GLN A 215 4.07 -13.80 -11.24
CA GLN A 215 2.81 -13.87 -11.98
C GLN A 215 1.68 -14.29 -11.06
N VAL A 216 0.54 -13.60 -11.19
CA VAL A 216 -0.70 -14.02 -10.53
C VAL A 216 -1.25 -15.21 -11.26
N LYS A 217 -1.49 -16.31 -10.54
CA LYS A 217 -2.07 -17.52 -11.13
C LYS A 217 -3.54 -17.29 -11.48
N VAL A 218 -3.92 -17.56 -12.71
CA VAL A 218 -5.29 -17.46 -13.20
C VAL A 218 -5.87 -18.87 -13.35
N TYR A 219 -7.15 -19.06 -13.01
CA TYR A 219 -7.82 -20.37 -13.10
C TYR A 219 -8.09 -20.77 -14.55
N ASP A 220 -8.66 -19.85 -15.31
CA ASP A 220 -9.00 -20.00 -16.72
C ASP A 220 -8.44 -18.78 -17.47
N GLN A 221 -7.30 -18.99 -18.13
CA GLN A 221 -6.61 -17.90 -18.84
C GLN A 221 -7.28 -17.60 -20.18
N GLU A 222 -7.95 -18.57 -20.80
CA GLU A 222 -8.63 -18.39 -22.08
C GLU A 222 -9.97 -17.67 -21.89
N GLY A 223 -10.62 -17.91 -20.75
CA GLY A 223 -11.89 -17.25 -20.39
C GLY A 223 -11.75 -15.87 -19.78
N LEU A 224 -10.51 -15.42 -19.46
CA LEU A 224 -10.24 -14.11 -18.87
C LEU A 224 -10.06 -13.03 -19.95
#